data_0e9313709316d3f9c279feb372437ea9
#
_entry.id   0e9313709316d3f9c279feb372437ea9
#
_cell.length_a   1.000
_cell.length_b   1.000
_cell.length_c   1.000
_cell.angle_alpha   90.00
_cell.angle_beta   90.00
_cell.angle_gamma   90.00
#
_symmetry.space_group_name_H-M   'P 1'
#
loop_
_entity.id
_entity.type
_entity.pdbx_description
1 polymer ?
#
loop_
_entity_poly.entity_id
_entity_poly.type
_entity_poly.pdbx_seq_one_letter_code
_entity_poly.pdbx_strand_id
1 'polypeptide(L)'
;METISVGAAGAASVTFNSIPQTGYTDLVIKASCRSSQSGAFADYGQITFNGSSSTFSYKDVYGNGSSAASTGGSVNTSFVYQGNAATASTFGNAEIYIPNYTGSNNKSFSIDTVVENNGTTGYNTLTAGLWSTITAINSVGLAPASGTWLQHSTFSLYGVSALGTTPTKAPKATGGSIIQTDGTYWYHAFLSSGTFTPATALTCDVLVVAGGGGGAFGTAGSGGGGAGGLYYAGSQSLSTAKTVTIGAGGAGGLTGSRDGTNGTDSSFTGLTTAVGGGHGGGASGGGAATVGGSGGGGGANSTTGAAGTAGQGNAGGNGEGGANYGAGGGGGAGAVGANGSTTVPGNGGAGLNTYSAFASATGTGASGYYAGGGGGGINIGTASSGGAGGGGTGGTNTPLVASGAGTANTGGGGGGGGQNNGGSGGSGIVIIRYSAA
;
A
#
# COMPACT_ATOMS: atom_id res chain seq x y z
N MET A 1 -16.47 0.13 0.39
CA MET A 1 -17.00 -0.94 1.27
C MET A 1 -16.35 -2.28 0.95
N GLU A 2 -16.64 -2.89 -0.18
CA GLU A 2 -16.09 -4.21 -0.54
C GLU A 2 -15.93 -4.32 -2.06
N THR A 3 -14.95 -5.11 -2.53
CA THR A 3 -14.80 -5.51 -3.93
C THR A 3 -14.70 -7.03 -4.00
N ILE A 4 -15.55 -7.64 -4.82
CA ILE A 4 -15.55 -9.08 -5.09
C ILE A 4 -15.00 -9.29 -6.50
N SER A 5 -13.94 -10.09 -6.63
CA SER A 5 -13.37 -10.51 -7.92
C SER A 5 -13.62 -12.00 -8.12
N VAL A 6 -14.13 -12.36 -9.29
CA VAL A 6 -14.46 -13.75 -9.62
C VAL A 6 -13.18 -14.50 -10.03
N GLY A 7 -12.91 -15.61 -9.35
CA GLY A 7 -11.78 -16.49 -9.62
C GLY A 7 -12.00 -17.45 -10.78
N ALA A 8 -11.02 -18.31 -11.05
CA ALA A 8 -10.98 -19.22 -12.21
C ALA A 8 -12.16 -20.23 -12.28
N ALA A 9 -12.75 -20.59 -11.14
CA ALA A 9 -13.92 -21.49 -11.10
C ALA A 9 -15.24 -20.83 -11.56
N GLY A 10 -15.25 -19.50 -11.76
CA GLY A 10 -16.47 -18.75 -11.96
C GLY A 10 -17.30 -18.61 -10.67
N ALA A 11 -18.43 -17.91 -10.76
CA ALA A 11 -19.37 -17.77 -9.63
C ALA A 11 -20.81 -17.74 -10.13
N ALA A 12 -21.70 -18.53 -9.54
CA ALA A 12 -23.13 -18.52 -9.88
C ALA A 12 -23.80 -17.18 -9.49
N SER A 13 -23.32 -16.54 -8.44
CA SER A 13 -23.71 -15.20 -8.00
C SER A 13 -22.60 -14.58 -7.18
N VAL A 14 -22.66 -13.26 -7.00
CA VAL A 14 -21.87 -12.52 -6.00
C VAL A 14 -22.85 -11.86 -5.03
N THR A 15 -22.49 -11.77 -3.76
CA THR A 15 -23.35 -11.16 -2.74
C THR A 15 -22.53 -10.33 -1.78
N PHE A 16 -22.90 -9.06 -1.66
CA PHE A 16 -22.42 -8.17 -0.61
C PHE A 16 -23.29 -8.37 0.62
N ASN A 17 -22.70 -8.87 1.69
CA ASN A 17 -23.40 -9.14 2.95
C ASN A 17 -23.03 -8.10 4.02
N SER A 18 -23.83 -8.05 5.07
CA SER A 18 -23.55 -7.20 6.23
C SER A 18 -23.33 -5.72 5.87
N ILE A 19 -24.14 -5.21 4.93
CA ILE A 19 -24.09 -3.81 4.52
C ILE A 19 -24.39 -2.94 5.75
N PRO A 20 -23.51 -1.95 6.09
CA PRO A 20 -23.71 -1.07 7.24
C PRO A 20 -25.06 -0.36 7.20
N GLN A 21 -25.77 -0.32 8.32
CA GLN A 21 -27.09 0.31 8.41
C GLN A 21 -27.02 1.75 8.92
N THR A 22 -25.80 2.27 9.16
CA THR A 22 -25.53 3.63 9.62
C THR A 22 -24.32 4.20 8.90
N GLY A 23 -24.19 5.51 8.85
CA GLY A 23 -23.04 6.21 8.26
C GLY A 23 -23.17 6.48 6.75
N TYR A 24 -24.13 5.85 6.07
CA TYR A 24 -24.36 6.05 4.64
C TYR A 24 -25.85 6.24 4.36
N THR A 25 -26.16 7.07 3.35
CA THR A 25 -27.54 7.24 2.86
C THR A 25 -27.83 6.33 1.69
N ASP A 26 -26.86 6.17 0.79
CA ASP A 26 -27.07 5.52 -0.49
C ASP A 26 -25.97 4.49 -0.77
N LEU A 27 -26.26 3.57 -1.68
CA LEU A 27 -25.30 2.60 -2.19
C LEU A 27 -25.05 2.83 -3.67
N VAL A 28 -23.80 2.63 -4.10
CA VAL A 28 -23.39 2.56 -5.50
C VAL A 28 -22.65 1.26 -5.73
N ILE A 29 -23.06 0.48 -6.73
CA ILE A 29 -22.32 -0.72 -7.15
C ILE A 29 -21.79 -0.47 -8.55
N LYS A 30 -20.49 -0.70 -8.74
CA LYS A 30 -19.85 -0.70 -10.06
C LYS A 30 -19.44 -2.12 -10.40
N ALA A 31 -19.89 -2.59 -11.57
CA ALA A 31 -19.59 -3.92 -12.06
C ALA A 31 -18.88 -3.87 -13.41
N SER A 32 -17.85 -4.69 -13.57
CA SER A 32 -17.26 -5.04 -14.86
C SER A 32 -17.41 -6.55 -15.00
N CYS A 33 -18.34 -7.02 -15.81
CA CYS A 33 -18.73 -8.42 -15.73
C CYS A 33 -19.02 -9.06 -17.10
N ARG A 34 -18.78 -10.39 -17.13
CA ARG A 34 -19.05 -11.29 -18.24
C ARG A 34 -19.57 -12.61 -17.71
N SER A 35 -20.52 -13.22 -18.40
CA SER A 35 -21.02 -14.55 -18.04
C SER A 35 -20.63 -15.64 -19.02
N SER A 36 -20.81 -16.89 -18.58
CA SER A 36 -20.67 -18.08 -19.41
C SER A 36 -21.88 -18.36 -20.30
N GLN A 37 -22.91 -17.53 -20.27
CA GLN A 37 -24.13 -17.71 -21.07
C GLN A 37 -23.80 -17.80 -22.56
N SER A 38 -24.17 -18.90 -23.20
CA SER A 38 -23.92 -19.15 -24.61
C SER A 38 -25.01 -18.53 -25.51
N GLY A 39 -24.62 -18.11 -26.70
CA GLY A 39 -25.55 -17.69 -27.76
C GLY A 39 -25.94 -16.22 -27.77
N ALA A 40 -25.60 -15.43 -26.74
CA ALA A 40 -25.87 -14.00 -26.70
C ALA A 40 -24.57 -13.20 -26.46
N PHE A 41 -24.40 -12.05 -27.12
CA PHE A 41 -23.32 -11.11 -26.81
C PHE A 41 -23.64 -10.25 -25.58
N ALA A 42 -24.92 -10.05 -25.31
CA ALA A 42 -25.46 -9.33 -24.15
C ALA A 42 -26.65 -10.08 -23.57
N ASP A 43 -26.78 -10.11 -22.25
CA ASP A 43 -27.89 -10.71 -21.55
C ASP A 43 -28.23 -9.94 -20.26
N TYR A 44 -29.32 -10.28 -19.62
CA TYR A 44 -29.86 -9.58 -18.45
C TYR A 44 -29.39 -10.20 -17.14
N GLY A 45 -28.94 -9.36 -16.22
CA GLY A 45 -28.59 -9.74 -14.86
C GLY A 45 -29.77 -9.62 -13.89
N GLN A 46 -29.70 -10.39 -12.84
CA GLN A 46 -30.67 -10.39 -11.74
C GLN A 46 -30.07 -9.70 -10.52
N ILE A 47 -30.86 -8.84 -9.88
CA ILE A 47 -30.55 -8.23 -8.60
C ILE A 47 -31.44 -8.80 -7.52
N THR A 48 -30.89 -9.04 -6.34
CA THR A 48 -31.65 -9.43 -5.14
C THR A 48 -31.30 -8.51 -3.99
N PHE A 49 -32.30 -8.15 -3.19
CA PHE A 49 -32.10 -7.43 -1.94
C PHE A 49 -32.52 -8.33 -0.78
N ASN A 50 -31.66 -8.47 0.22
CA ASN A 50 -31.87 -9.35 1.38
C ASN A 50 -32.20 -10.82 0.96
N GLY A 51 -31.61 -11.28 -0.14
CA GLY A 51 -31.88 -12.60 -0.71
C GLY A 51 -33.23 -12.74 -1.42
N SER A 52 -34.07 -11.70 -1.44
CA SER A 52 -35.38 -11.73 -2.13
C SER A 52 -35.22 -11.38 -3.61
N SER A 53 -35.93 -12.11 -4.47
CA SER A 53 -36.13 -11.83 -5.89
C SER A 53 -37.56 -11.38 -6.23
N SER A 54 -38.43 -11.26 -5.22
CA SER A 54 -39.83 -10.89 -5.38
C SER A 54 -40.10 -9.42 -5.09
N THR A 55 -41.26 -8.94 -5.51
CA THR A 55 -41.72 -7.54 -5.34
C THR A 55 -40.89 -6.49 -6.09
N PHE A 56 -40.22 -6.89 -7.16
CA PHE A 56 -39.50 -5.99 -8.05
C PHE A 56 -40.38 -5.56 -9.24
N SER A 57 -40.12 -4.34 -9.71
CA SER A 57 -40.60 -3.86 -11.01
C SER A 57 -39.56 -2.94 -11.62
N TYR A 58 -39.53 -2.85 -12.95
CA TYR A 58 -38.59 -1.98 -13.67
C TYR A 58 -39.18 -1.39 -14.94
N LYS A 59 -38.55 -0.33 -15.42
CA LYS A 59 -38.74 0.28 -16.74
C LYS A 59 -37.37 0.59 -17.32
N ASP A 60 -37.15 0.16 -18.57
CA ASP A 60 -35.92 0.37 -19.31
C ASP A 60 -36.13 1.26 -20.52
N VAL A 61 -35.14 2.08 -20.80
CA VAL A 61 -34.88 2.67 -22.12
C VAL A 61 -33.55 2.11 -22.59
N TYR A 62 -33.53 1.57 -23.82
CA TYR A 62 -32.33 0.95 -24.36
C TYR A 62 -32.10 1.28 -25.83
N GLY A 63 -30.82 1.23 -26.23
CA GLY A 63 -30.36 1.36 -27.60
C GLY A 63 -29.42 0.22 -27.98
N ASN A 64 -29.54 -0.26 -29.23
CA ASN A 64 -28.68 -1.33 -29.77
C ASN A 64 -27.82 -0.86 -30.95
N GLY A 65 -27.68 0.46 -31.11
CA GLY A 65 -26.94 1.07 -32.24
C GLY A 65 -27.75 1.23 -33.52
N SER A 66 -28.91 0.55 -33.68
CA SER A 66 -29.78 0.64 -34.82
C SER A 66 -31.17 1.21 -34.47
N SER A 67 -31.63 1.00 -33.25
CA SER A 67 -32.93 1.47 -32.76
C SER A 67 -32.85 1.80 -31.27
N ALA A 68 -33.76 2.67 -30.82
CA ALA A 68 -34.06 2.89 -29.42
C ALA A 68 -35.43 2.35 -29.09
N ALA A 69 -35.60 1.74 -27.94
CA ALA A 69 -36.88 1.17 -27.48
C ALA A 69 -36.99 1.24 -25.95
N SER A 70 -38.17 0.91 -25.45
CA SER A 70 -38.41 0.79 -23.99
C SER A 70 -39.15 -0.50 -23.69
N THR A 71 -38.90 -1.03 -22.50
CA THR A 71 -39.59 -2.20 -21.97
C THR A 71 -39.83 -2.06 -20.48
N GLY A 72 -40.44 -3.05 -19.85
CA GLY A 72 -40.59 -3.08 -18.41
C GLY A 72 -41.31 -4.35 -17.95
N GLY A 73 -41.17 -4.65 -16.68
CA GLY A 73 -41.72 -5.88 -16.10
C GLY A 73 -41.81 -5.82 -14.58
N SER A 74 -42.36 -6.90 -14.02
CA SER A 74 -42.51 -7.10 -12.58
C SER A 74 -41.59 -8.24 -12.11
N VAL A 75 -40.31 -8.15 -12.43
CA VAL A 75 -39.27 -9.13 -12.10
C VAL A 75 -37.98 -8.41 -11.65
N ASN A 76 -37.07 -9.14 -11.05
CA ASN A 76 -35.78 -8.65 -10.55
C ASN A 76 -34.67 -8.60 -11.61
N THR A 77 -35.03 -8.75 -12.89
CA THR A 77 -34.11 -8.60 -14.01
C THR A 77 -33.86 -7.11 -14.25
N SER A 78 -32.61 -6.65 -14.19
CA SER A 78 -32.41 -5.22 -14.00
C SER A 78 -31.20 -4.63 -14.71
N PHE A 79 -30.20 -5.40 -15.15
CA PHE A 79 -29.03 -4.83 -15.82
C PHE A 79 -28.52 -5.73 -16.95
N VAL A 80 -27.87 -5.13 -17.92
CA VAL A 80 -27.30 -5.85 -19.07
C VAL A 80 -25.83 -6.12 -18.81
N TYR A 81 -25.37 -7.30 -19.15
CA TYR A 81 -23.97 -7.72 -19.00
C TYR A 81 -23.45 -8.41 -20.27
N GLN A 82 -22.15 -8.56 -20.35
CA GLN A 82 -21.48 -9.23 -21.47
C GLN A 82 -21.71 -10.75 -21.43
N GLY A 83 -22.27 -11.30 -22.52
CA GLY A 83 -22.45 -12.73 -22.70
C GLY A 83 -21.23 -13.40 -23.37
N ASN A 84 -21.25 -14.74 -23.45
CA ASN A 84 -20.12 -15.51 -23.97
C ASN A 84 -19.95 -15.43 -25.51
N ALA A 85 -20.98 -15.06 -26.25
CA ALA A 85 -20.89 -14.83 -27.71
C ALA A 85 -20.21 -13.52 -28.09
N ALA A 86 -19.96 -12.62 -27.14
CA ALA A 86 -19.17 -11.42 -27.37
C ALA A 86 -17.68 -11.77 -27.56
N THR A 87 -16.91 -10.81 -28.10
CA THR A 87 -15.45 -10.94 -28.26
C THR A 87 -14.79 -11.44 -26.96
N ALA A 88 -13.90 -12.40 -27.07
CA ALA A 88 -13.22 -12.98 -25.91
C ALA A 88 -12.51 -11.88 -25.08
N SER A 89 -12.53 -12.03 -23.76
CA SER A 89 -11.90 -11.11 -22.80
C SER A 89 -12.46 -9.67 -22.80
N THR A 90 -13.65 -9.43 -23.40
CA THR A 90 -14.38 -8.19 -23.22
C THR A 90 -15.37 -8.31 -22.06
N PHE A 91 -15.59 -7.21 -21.33
CA PHE A 91 -16.49 -7.14 -20.18
C PHE A 91 -17.42 -5.94 -20.34
N GLY A 92 -18.70 -6.15 -20.08
CA GLY A 92 -19.67 -5.06 -19.97
C GLY A 92 -19.52 -4.36 -18.62
N ASN A 93 -20.00 -3.13 -18.53
CA ASN A 93 -20.02 -2.39 -17.26
C ASN A 93 -21.45 -2.05 -16.84
N ALA A 94 -21.65 -1.95 -15.52
CA ALA A 94 -22.89 -1.47 -14.93
C ALA A 94 -22.60 -0.59 -13.71
N GLU A 95 -23.37 0.48 -13.58
CA GLU A 95 -23.45 1.27 -12.36
C GLU A 95 -24.87 1.18 -11.80
N ILE A 96 -25.02 0.73 -10.55
CA ILE A 96 -26.29 0.59 -9.84
C ILE A 96 -26.29 1.58 -8.69
N TYR A 97 -27.24 2.50 -8.67
CA TYR A 97 -27.44 3.46 -7.61
C TYR A 97 -28.71 3.15 -6.82
N ILE A 98 -28.61 3.05 -5.49
CA ILE A 98 -29.71 2.70 -4.58
C ILE A 98 -29.78 3.80 -3.51
N PRO A 99 -30.66 4.80 -3.67
CA PRO A 99 -30.83 5.86 -2.68
C PRO A 99 -31.57 5.37 -1.45
N ASN A 100 -31.29 5.96 -0.29
CA ASN A 100 -32.02 5.79 0.97
C ASN A 100 -32.26 4.31 1.33
N TYR A 101 -31.23 3.46 1.19
CA TYR A 101 -31.34 2.00 1.29
C TYR A 101 -31.75 1.50 2.68
N THR A 102 -31.55 2.29 3.74
CA THR A 102 -31.98 1.99 5.12
C THR A 102 -33.34 2.56 5.48
N GLY A 103 -33.92 3.41 4.64
CA GLY A 103 -35.19 4.10 4.89
C GLY A 103 -36.38 3.15 5.00
N SER A 104 -37.47 3.60 5.59
CA SER A 104 -38.72 2.86 5.78
C SER A 104 -39.71 3.00 4.62
N ASN A 105 -39.23 3.40 3.43
CA ASN A 105 -40.02 3.47 2.20
C ASN A 105 -39.61 2.37 1.22
N ASN A 106 -40.40 2.14 0.19
CA ASN A 106 -39.99 1.29 -0.93
C ASN A 106 -38.69 1.78 -1.53
N LYS A 107 -37.83 0.86 -1.99
CA LYS A 107 -36.49 1.17 -2.49
C LYS A 107 -36.51 1.34 -4.00
N SER A 108 -36.36 2.58 -4.47
CA SER A 108 -36.06 2.84 -5.88
C SER A 108 -34.57 2.60 -6.15
N PHE A 109 -34.23 2.25 -7.36
CA PHE A 109 -32.84 2.17 -7.81
C PHE A 109 -32.75 2.50 -9.30
N SER A 110 -31.63 2.99 -9.74
CA SER A 110 -31.34 3.19 -11.16
C SER A 110 -30.12 2.38 -11.57
N ILE A 111 -30.11 1.94 -12.83
CA ILE A 111 -28.95 1.22 -13.38
C ILE A 111 -28.63 1.81 -14.75
N ASP A 112 -27.35 2.11 -14.95
CA ASP A 112 -26.75 2.46 -16.24
C ASP A 112 -25.84 1.32 -16.67
N THR A 113 -26.03 0.79 -17.88
CA THR A 113 -25.22 -0.33 -18.38
C THR A 113 -24.77 -0.11 -19.81
N VAL A 114 -23.55 -0.57 -20.11
CA VAL A 114 -23.01 -0.61 -21.45
C VAL A 114 -22.35 -1.96 -21.70
N VAL A 115 -22.71 -2.58 -22.81
CA VAL A 115 -22.00 -3.74 -23.37
C VAL A 115 -21.74 -3.49 -24.84
N GLU A 116 -20.59 -3.92 -25.32
CA GLU A 116 -20.24 -3.86 -26.72
C GLU A 116 -19.39 -5.07 -27.11
N ASN A 117 -19.42 -5.48 -28.37
CA ASN A 117 -18.75 -6.70 -28.81
C ASN A 117 -17.39 -6.45 -29.48
N ASN A 118 -16.81 -5.27 -29.26
CA ASN A 118 -15.59 -4.82 -29.93
C ASN A 118 -15.71 -4.83 -31.47
N GLY A 119 -16.88 -4.45 -31.95
CA GLY A 119 -17.26 -4.40 -33.35
C GLY A 119 -18.26 -3.28 -33.60
N THR A 120 -19.29 -3.55 -34.40
CA THR A 120 -20.34 -2.56 -34.75
C THR A 120 -21.60 -2.67 -33.89
N THR A 121 -21.66 -3.65 -32.98
CA THR A 121 -22.82 -3.93 -32.11
C THR A 121 -22.54 -3.53 -30.70
N GLY A 122 -23.30 -2.60 -30.16
CA GLY A 122 -23.31 -2.19 -28.77
C GLY A 122 -24.72 -2.26 -28.20
N TYR A 123 -24.83 -2.29 -26.88
CA TYR A 123 -26.10 -2.24 -26.17
C TYR A 123 -25.92 -1.36 -24.92
N ASN A 124 -26.77 -0.35 -24.80
CA ASN A 124 -26.82 0.48 -23.60
C ASN A 124 -28.22 0.51 -23.03
N THR A 125 -28.36 0.48 -21.72
CA THR A 125 -29.63 0.48 -21.03
C THR A 125 -29.60 1.43 -19.84
N LEU A 126 -30.66 2.22 -19.72
CA LEU A 126 -30.96 2.99 -18.51
C LEU A 126 -32.23 2.40 -17.87
N THR A 127 -32.09 1.89 -16.67
CA THR A 127 -33.18 1.21 -15.93
C THR A 127 -33.61 2.04 -14.72
N ALA A 128 -34.91 2.25 -14.56
CA ALA A 128 -35.56 2.67 -13.33
C ALA A 128 -36.22 1.46 -12.65
N GLY A 129 -35.72 1.09 -11.49
CA GLY A 129 -36.20 -0.07 -10.74
C GLY A 129 -36.86 0.32 -9.42
N LEU A 130 -37.77 -0.55 -8.95
CA LEU A 130 -38.42 -0.46 -7.65
C LEU A 130 -38.46 -1.83 -6.98
N TRP A 131 -38.00 -1.88 -5.73
CA TRP A 131 -38.31 -2.99 -4.82
C TRP A 131 -39.37 -2.52 -3.83
N SER A 132 -40.60 -3.07 -3.98
CA SER A 132 -41.79 -2.67 -3.21
C SER A 132 -41.76 -3.25 -1.80
N THR A 133 -40.71 -2.90 -1.03
CA THR A 133 -40.49 -3.36 0.35
C THR A 133 -39.89 -2.24 1.17
N ILE A 134 -40.43 -2.04 2.37
CA ILE A 134 -39.99 -0.99 3.30
C ILE A 134 -38.78 -1.40 4.16
N THR A 135 -38.38 -2.67 4.09
CA THR A 135 -37.25 -3.21 4.86
C THR A 135 -35.93 -2.58 4.38
N ALA A 136 -35.05 -2.24 5.31
CA ALA A 136 -33.70 -1.80 5.01
C ALA A 136 -32.92 -2.89 4.26
N ILE A 137 -32.09 -2.47 3.30
CA ILE A 137 -31.25 -3.41 2.53
C ILE A 137 -29.98 -3.69 3.33
N ASN A 138 -29.77 -4.93 3.74
CA ASN A 138 -28.57 -5.40 4.45
C ASN A 138 -27.69 -6.34 3.60
N SER A 139 -28.20 -6.79 2.45
CA SER A 139 -27.42 -7.52 1.46
C SER A 139 -27.93 -7.25 0.04
N VAL A 140 -26.98 -7.28 -0.92
CA VAL A 140 -27.27 -7.15 -2.36
C VAL A 140 -26.61 -8.30 -3.08
N GLY A 141 -27.39 -9.10 -3.80
CA GLY A 141 -26.91 -10.18 -4.65
C GLY A 141 -27.02 -9.82 -6.13
N LEU A 142 -26.06 -10.23 -6.93
CA LEU A 142 -26.03 -10.08 -8.39
C LEU A 142 -25.72 -11.43 -9.03
N ALA A 143 -26.60 -11.87 -9.94
CA ALA A 143 -26.45 -13.14 -10.65
C ALA A 143 -26.69 -12.95 -12.15
N PRO A 144 -26.08 -13.75 -13.02
CA PRO A 144 -26.48 -13.83 -14.41
C PRO A 144 -27.83 -14.54 -14.50
N ALA A 145 -28.66 -14.24 -15.52
CA ALA A 145 -29.92 -14.92 -15.75
C ALA A 145 -29.72 -16.42 -16.00
N SER A 146 -28.59 -16.78 -16.59
CA SER A 146 -28.16 -18.17 -16.73
C SER A 146 -26.63 -18.28 -16.78
N GLY A 147 -26.10 -19.47 -16.49
CA GLY A 147 -24.65 -19.69 -16.42
C GLY A 147 -24.02 -19.15 -15.14
N THR A 148 -22.76 -18.74 -15.24
CA THR A 148 -21.96 -18.23 -14.12
C THR A 148 -21.20 -16.96 -14.56
N TRP A 149 -20.88 -16.08 -13.63
CA TRP A 149 -19.87 -15.02 -13.84
C TRP A 149 -18.52 -15.66 -14.15
N LEU A 150 -17.86 -15.15 -15.17
CA LEU A 150 -16.53 -15.64 -15.57
C LEU A 150 -15.41 -14.99 -14.76
N GLN A 151 -14.28 -15.66 -14.75
CA GLN A 151 -13.03 -15.15 -14.15
C GLN A 151 -12.75 -13.70 -14.62
N HIS A 152 -12.20 -12.89 -13.73
CA HIS A 152 -11.91 -11.47 -13.89
C HIS A 152 -13.13 -10.54 -13.86
N SER A 153 -14.36 -11.05 -13.74
CA SER A 153 -15.50 -10.20 -13.40
C SER A 153 -15.28 -9.58 -12.02
N THR A 154 -15.55 -8.27 -11.89
CA THR A 154 -15.37 -7.52 -10.64
C THR A 154 -16.64 -6.75 -10.30
N PHE A 155 -16.94 -6.73 -9.01
CA PHE A 155 -18.10 -6.02 -8.45
C PHE A 155 -17.63 -5.25 -7.23
N SER A 156 -17.86 -3.93 -7.20
CA SER A 156 -17.41 -3.06 -6.11
C SER A 156 -18.61 -2.32 -5.52
N LEU A 157 -18.81 -2.46 -4.22
CA LEU A 157 -19.84 -1.75 -3.46
C LEU A 157 -19.23 -0.53 -2.77
N TYR A 158 -19.88 0.61 -2.95
CA TYR A 158 -19.56 1.89 -2.31
C TYR A 158 -20.76 2.39 -1.52
N GLY A 159 -20.51 3.11 -0.44
CA GLY A 159 -21.53 3.85 0.31
C GLY A 159 -21.36 5.34 0.10
N VAL A 160 -22.46 6.06 -0.12
CA VAL A 160 -22.50 7.51 -0.12
C VAL A 160 -22.75 7.96 1.32
N SER A 161 -21.84 8.75 1.88
CA SER A 161 -21.94 9.19 3.27
C SER A 161 -23.20 10.00 3.54
N ALA A 162 -23.86 9.77 4.67
CA ALA A 162 -25.00 10.55 5.11
C ALA A 162 -24.60 12.00 5.40
N LEU A 163 -25.35 12.97 4.85
CA LEU A 163 -25.21 14.37 5.24
C LEU A 163 -25.51 14.52 6.74
N GLY A 164 -24.54 15.00 7.51
CA GLY A 164 -24.66 15.17 8.97
C GLY A 164 -24.14 14.00 9.80
N THR A 165 -23.93 12.79 9.23
CA THR A 165 -23.03 11.78 9.77
C THR A 165 -21.71 11.86 9.01
N THR A 166 -21.17 13.04 8.84
CA THR A 166 -19.82 13.19 8.33
C THR A 166 -18.96 12.18 9.07
N PRO A 167 -18.24 11.30 8.41
CA PRO A 167 -17.06 10.78 9.03
C PRO A 167 -16.33 12.03 9.48
N THR A 168 -16.43 12.31 10.78
CA THR A 168 -15.55 13.24 11.44
C THR A 168 -15.06 14.37 10.53
N LYS A 169 -15.56 15.54 10.74
CA LYS A 169 -14.97 16.84 10.37
C LYS A 169 -13.89 16.73 9.30
N ALA A 170 -14.03 17.48 8.21
CA ALA A 170 -12.97 17.65 7.21
C ALA A 170 -11.60 17.81 7.91
N PRO A 171 -10.51 17.34 7.33
CA PRO A 171 -9.20 17.49 7.94
C PRO A 171 -8.95 18.96 8.26
N LYS A 172 -8.50 19.23 9.50
CA LYS A 172 -8.22 20.59 9.99
C LYS A 172 -6.87 21.11 9.50
N ALA A 173 -6.23 20.42 8.57
CA ALA A 173 -4.97 20.79 7.94
C ALA A 173 -4.94 20.33 6.48
N THR A 174 -4.02 20.90 5.70
CA THR A 174 -3.72 20.48 4.33
C THR A 174 -2.25 20.05 4.21
N GLY A 175 -1.92 19.36 3.13
CA GLY A 175 -0.58 18.83 2.84
C GLY A 175 -0.45 17.34 3.19
N GLY A 176 0.50 16.70 2.53
CA GLY A 176 0.73 15.27 2.58
C GLY A 176 0.27 14.55 1.30
N SER A 177 0.92 13.44 1.00
CA SER A 177 0.58 12.57 -0.14
C SER A 177 -0.63 11.68 0.19
N ILE A 178 -0.82 11.38 1.47
CA ILE A 178 -1.93 10.57 2.01
C ILE A 178 -2.58 11.37 3.14
N ILE A 179 -3.89 11.58 3.05
CA ILE A 179 -4.70 12.19 4.12
C ILE A 179 -5.82 11.21 4.43
N GLN A 180 -5.80 10.63 5.63
CA GLN A 180 -6.76 9.59 6.04
C GLN A 180 -7.16 9.76 7.50
N THR A 181 -8.26 9.13 7.89
CA THR A 181 -8.70 9.05 9.29
C THR A 181 -9.02 7.61 9.68
N ASP A 182 -8.71 7.28 10.91
CA ASP A 182 -9.16 6.03 11.56
C ASP A 182 -10.43 6.24 12.42
N GLY A 183 -11.05 7.43 12.32
CA GLY A 183 -12.20 7.86 13.12
C GLY A 183 -11.81 8.57 14.43
N THR A 184 -10.63 8.34 14.96
CA THR A 184 -10.09 8.97 16.18
C THR A 184 -9.11 10.09 15.85
N TYR A 185 -8.25 9.83 14.86
CA TYR A 185 -7.23 10.77 14.41
C TYR A 185 -7.30 11.00 12.91
N TRP A 186 -6.89 12.18 12.47
CA TRP A 186 -6.48 12.46 11.09
C TRP A 186 -4.97 12.25 10.95
N TYR A 187 -4.56 11.64 9.85
CA TYR A 187 -3.17 11.36 9.50
C TYR A 187 -2.82 12.02 8.18
N HIS A 188 -1.69 12.73 8.15
CA HIS A 188 -1.08 13.30 6.96
C HIS A 188 0.29 12.65 6.77
N ALA A 189 0.43 11.77 5.77
CA ALA A 189 1.71 11.15 5.45
C ALA A 189 2.34 11.83 4.22
N PHE A 190 3.57 12.25 4.37
CA PHE A 190 4.40 12.86 3.35
C PHE A 190 5.38 11.80 2.81
N LEU A 191 5.19 11.40 1.57
CA LEU A 191 6.08 10.50 0.82
C LEU A 191 7.11 11.29 -0.02
N SER A 192 6.91 12.59 -0.12
CA SER A 192 7.81 13.59 -0.75
C SER A 192 7.75 14.88 0.05
N SER A 193 8.75 15.72 -0.12
CA SER A 193 8.82 17.02 0.55
C SER A 193 7.63 17.91 0.20
N GLY A 194 7.19 18.73 1.17
CA GLY A 194 6.01 19.56 1.00
C GLY A 194 5.78 20.47 2.21
N THR A 195 4.54 20.93 2.37
CA THR A 195 4.14 21.82 3.48
C THR A 195 2.92 21.26 4.18
N PHE A 196 2.97 21.13 5.49
CA PHE A 196 1.82 20.90 6.35
C PHE A 196 1.25 22.24 6.80
N THR A 197 -0.03 22.51 6.49
CA THR A 197 -0.68 23.78 6.82
C THR A 197 -1.91 23.54 7.67
N PRO A 198 -1.86 23.78 8.99
CA PRO A 198 -3.03 23.72 9.85
C PRO A 198 -3.97 24.90 9.59
N ALA A 199 -5.27 24.65 9.51
CA ALA A 199 -6.29 25.71 9.37
C ALA A 199 -6.59 26.41 10.70
N THR A 200 -6.31 25.74 11.81
CA THR A 200 -6.44 26.25 13.19
C THR A 200 -5.28 25.71 14.01
N ALA A 201 -5.07 26.21 15.23
CA ALA A 201 -4.09 25.61 16.13
C ALA A 201 -4.46 24.14 16.43
N LEU A 202 -3.51 23.23 16.22
CA LEU A 202 -3.68 21.79 16.41
C LEU A 202 -2.62 21.26 17.37
N THR A 203 -3.01 20.30 18.21
CA THR A 203 -2.05 19.46 18.94
C THR A 203 -1.79 18.21 18.14
N CYS A 204 -0.56 18.04 17.68
CA CYS A 204 -0.16 16.99 16.74
C CYS A 204 0.92 16.09 17.34
N ASP A 205 0.88 14.82 16.95
CA ASP A 205 2.02 13.92 17.07
C ASP A 205 2.72 13.85 15.68
N VAL A 206 4.03 13.90 15.69
CA VAL A 206 4.83 13.91 14.46
C VAL A 206 5.88 12.79 14.49
N LEU A 207 5.83 11.91 13.52
CA LEU A 207 6.82 10.87 13.26
C LEU A 207 7.68 11.28 12.06
N VAL A 208 9.00 11.33 12.24
CA VAL A 208 9.97 11.70 11.20
C VAL A 208 10.94 10.53 11.02
N VAL A 209 11.05 10.01 9.82
CA VAL A 209 11.97 8.93 9.45
C VAL A 209 12.82 9.40 8.28
N ALA A 210 14.12 9.37 8.42
CA ALA A 210 15.08 9.75 7.37
C ALA A 210 15.28 8.66 6.32
N GLY A 211 15.96 8.96 5.23
CA GLY A 211 16.37 7.98 4.23
C GLY A 211 17.40 7.00 4.77
N GLY A 212 17.29 5.70 4.44
CA GLY A 212 18.29 4.69 4.79
C GLY A 212 19.56 4.79 3.94
N GLY A 213 20.70 4.33 4.44
CA GLY A 213 21.96 4.24 3.72
C GLY A 213 22.00 3.10 2.71
N GLY A 214 22.83 3.23 1.67
CA GLY A 214 23.07 2.16 0.70
C GLY A 214 24.01 1.09 1.25
N GLY A 215 23.83 -0.17 0.86
CA GLY A 215 24.81 -1.23 1.09
C GLY A 215 26.04 -1.05 0.20
N ALA A 216 27.19 -1.56 0.58
CA ALA A 216 28.40 -1.48 -0.23
C ALA A 216 28.47 -2.60 -1.27
N PHE A 217 29.21 -2.35 -2.37
CA PHE A 217 29.68 -3.38 -3.31
C PHE A 217 30.96 -4.03 -2.77
N GLY A 218 31.16 -5.31 -3.04
CA GLY A 218 32.41 -5.94 -2.68
C GLY A 218 32.81 -7.07 -3.60
N THR A 219 34.13 -7.38 -3.63
CA THR A 219 34.68 -8.61 -4.23
C THR A 219 34.62 -9.76 -3.21
N ALA A 220 34.10 -9.52 -2.04
CA ALA A 220 33.77 -10.43 -0.94
C ALA A 220 32.51 -9.86 -0.24
N GLY A 221 32.14 -10.39 0.92
CA GLY A 221 30.99 -9.86 1.68
C GLY A 221 31.16 -8.38 2.06
N SER A 222 30.20 -7.56 1.77
CA SER A 222 30.19 -6.12 2.09
C SER A 222 29.06 -5.75 3.04
N GLY A 223 29.25 -4.75 3.85
CA GLY A 223 28.33 -4.33 4.89
C GLY A 223 26.99 -3.81 4.36
N GLY A 224 25.93 -4.12 5.09
CA GLY A 224 24.60 -3.57 4.85
C GLY A 224 24.51 -2.09 5.27
N GLY A 225 23.70 -1.29 4.59
CA GLY A 225 23.42 0.10 4.96
C GLY A 225 22.62 0.20 6.25
N GLY A 226 22.89 1.20 7.07
CA GLY A 226 22.09 1.53 8.25
C GLY A 226 20.74 2.13 7.88
N ALA A 227 19.75 1.94 8.71
CA ALA A 227 18.47 2.60 8.58
C ALA A 227 18.55 4.10 8.79
N GLY A 228 17.66 4.87 8.17
CA GLY A 228 17.43 6.27 8.51
C GLY A 228 17.05 6.42 9.98
N GLY A 229 17.47 7.53 10.58
CA GLY A 229 17.09 7.87 11.95
C GLY A 229 15.57 8.03 12.07
N LEU A 230 15.05 7.63 13.20
CA LEU A 230 13.64 7.80 13.54
C LEU A 230 13.50 8.72 14.74
N TYR A 231 12.69 9.76 14.59
CA TYR A 231 12.38 10.71 15.64
C TYR A 231 10.87 10.88 15.77
N TYR A 232 10.38 10.87 17.01
CA TYR A 232 8.97 11.10 17.34
C TYR A 232 8.83 12.27 18.32
N ALA A 233 7.92 13.17 17.98
CA ALA A 233 7.53 14.28 18.84
C ALA A 233 6.02 14.21 19.10
N GLY A 234 5.64 13.93 20.34
CA GLY A 234 4.24 13.95 20.76
C GLY A 234 3.76 15.33 21.19
N SER A 235 2.47 15.58 21.08
CA SER A 235 1.76 16.75 21.60
C SER A 235 2.32 18.11 21.16
N GLN A 236 2.73 18.23 19.90
CA GLN A 236 3.26 19.48 19.35
C GLN A 236 2.14 20.45 19.03
N SER A 237 2.22 21.68 19.54
CA SER A 237 1.27 22.75 19.20
C SER A 237 1.65 23.41 17.87
N LEU A 238 0.85 23.20 16.83
CA LEU A 238 1.11 23.68 15.48
C LEU A 238 -0.02 24.66 15.07
N SER A 239 0.34 25.92 14.85
CA SER A 239 -0.61 26.98 14.45
C SER A 239 -0.23 27.67 13.13
N THR A 240 0.92 27.35 12.57
CA THR A 240 1.45 27.93 11.33
C THR A 240 1.94 26.82 10.40
N ALA A 241 2.05 27.15 9.12
CA ALA A 241 2.59 26.25 8.11
C ALA A 241 4.00 25.75 8.50
N LYS A 242 4.28 24.47 8.25
CA LYS A 242 5.54 23.79 8.53
C LYS A 242 6.08 23.13 7.29
N THR A 243 7.33 23.41 6.96
CA THR A 243 8.02 22.70 5.88
C THR A 243 8.35 21.29 6.32
N VAL A 244 8.08 20.34 5.45
CA VAL A 244 8.42 18.93 5.58
C VAL A 244 9.44 18.57 4.51
N THR A 245 10.60 18.06 4.91
CA THR A 245 11.62 17.55 4.00
C THR A 245 11.72 16.04 4.16
N ILE A 246 11.64 15.31 3.06
CA ILE A 246 11.79 13.86 3.04
C ILE A 246 13.15 13.49 2.47
N GLY A 247 13.94 12.77 3.25
CA GLY A 247 15.26 12.30 2.86
C GLY A 247 15.18 11.16 1.85
N ALA A 248 16.02 11.22 0.84
CA ALA A 248 16.20 10.13 -0.12
C ALA A 248 17.04 9.00 0.48
N GLY A 249 16.83 7.77 0.03
CA GLY A 249 17.73 6.65 0.32
C GLY A 249 19.08 6.83 -0.38
N GLY A 250 20.14 6.37 0.26
CA GLY A 250 21.48 6.35 -0.31
C GLY A 250 21.61 5.34 -1.46
N ALA A 251 22.41 5.67 -2.46
CA ALA A 251 22.69 4.72 -3.55
C ALA A 251 23.53 3.53 -3.05
N GLY A 252 23.26 2.35 -3.58
CA GLY A 252 24.11 1.18 -3.34
C GLY A 252 25.46 1.28 -4.05
N GLY A 253 26.51 0.69 -3.49
CA GLY A 253 27.82 0.62 -4.10
C GLY A 253 27.82 -0.15 -5.42
N LEU A 254 28.66 0.27 -6.36
CA LEU A 254 28.81 -0.31 -7.69
C LEU A 254 30.26 -0.75 -7.94
N THR A 255 30.48 -1.55 -8.98
CA THR A 255 31.82 -2.07 -9.36
C THR A 255 32.89 -1.00 -9.45
N GLY A 256 32.57 0.22 -9.92
CA GLY A 256 33.50 1.34 -10.04
C GLY A 256 33.57 2.27 -8.82
N SER A 257 32.54 2.24 -7.97
CA SER A 257 32.43 2.98 -6.72
C SER A 257 31.94 2.02 -5.65
N ARG A 258 32.86 1.43 -4.93
CA ARG A 258 32.58 0.31 -4.02
C ARG A 258 31.69 0.68 -2.84
N ASP A 259 31.82 1.91 -2.37
CA ASP A 259 31.03 2.38 -1.24
C ASP A 259 29.63 2.79 -1.70
N GLY A 260 28.63 2.46 -0.90
CA GLY A 260 27.33 3.09 -1.02
C GLY A 260 27.40 4.57 -0.62
N THR A 261 26.27 5.24 -0.63
CA THR A 261 26.16 6.59 -0.08
C THR A 261 25.24 6.59 1.15
N ASN A 262 25.46 7.55 2.03
CA ASN A 262 24.53 7.77 3.14
C ASN A 262 23.14 8.15 2.60
N GLY A 263 22.11 7.80 3.34
CA GLY A 263 20.79 8.39 3.18
C GLY A 263 20.82 9.88 3.50
N THR A 264 19.81 10.63 3.10
CA THR A 264 19.68 12.03 3.47
C THR A 264 18.67 12.24 4.58
N ASP A 265 18.80 13.37 5.26
CA ASP A 265 17.99 13.73 6.42
C ASP A 265 16.52 13.99 6.05
N SER A 266 15.64 13.65 6.98
CA SER A 266 14.25 14.13 6.96
C SER A 266 14.05 15.15 8.08
N SER A 267 13.24 16.15 7.82
CA SER A 267 12.96 17.18 8.82
C SER A 267 11.52 17.68 8.79
N PHE A 268 11.06 18.14 9.94
CA PHE A 268 9.83 18.91 10.12
C PHE A 268 10.21 20.21 10.85
N THR A 269 9.86 21.37 10.27
CA THR A 269 10.26 22.67 10.82
C THR A 269 9.93 22.83 12.30
N GLY A 270 10.95 23.09 13.10
CA GLY A 270 10.84 23.27 14.55
C GLY A 270 11.03 22.00 15.39
N LEU A 271 11.31 20.85 14.75
CA LEU A 271 11.63 19.60 15.44
C LEU A 271 13.08 19.16 15.16
N THR A 272 13.52 18.15 15.93
CA THR A 272 14.83 17.52 15.71
C THR A 272 14.84 16.85 14.34
N THR A 273 15.89 17.10 13.58
CA THR A 273 16.13 16.46 12.29
C THR A 273 16.42 14.96 12.48
N ALA A 274 15.74 14.12 11.73
CA ALA A 274 16.10 12.71 11.63
C ALA A 274 17.27 12.57 10.66
N VAL A 275 18.36 11.98 11.11
CA VAL A 275 19.64 11.86 10.38
C VAL A 275 19.57 10.70 9.40
N GLY A 276 20.06 10.88 8.18
CA GLY A 276 20.14 9.83 7.17
C GLY A 276 20.95 8.63 7.66
N GLY A 277 20.61 7.43 7.19
CA GLY A 277 21.33 6.19 7.53
C GLY A 277 22.74 6.16 6.95
N GLY A 278 23.69 5.58 7.67
CA GLY A 278 25.06 5.40 7.23
C GLY A 278 25.19 4.30 6.15
N HIS A 279 26.09 4.46 5.18
CA HIS A 279 26.36 3.41 4.18
C HIS A 279 27.16 2.24 4.78
N GLY A 280 26.98 1.07 4.21
CA GLY A 280 27.77 -0.12 4.59
C GLY A 280 29.23 -0.02 4.19
N GLY A 281 30.11 -0.67 4.94
CA GLY A 281 31.56 -0.77 4.66
C GLY A 281 31.85 -1.75 3.51
N GLY A 282 32.74 -1.37 2.62
CA GLY A 282 33.22 -2.20 1.52
C GLY A 282 34.24 -3.23 1.99
N ALA A 283 34.26 -4.40 1.35
CA ALA A 283 35.31 -5.39 1.48
C ALA A 283 36.48 -5.07 0.54
N SER A 284 37.71 -5.42 0.90
CA SER A 284 38.94 -5.39 0.07
C SER A 284 39.09 -4.13 -0.80
N GLY A 285 39.42 -3.00 -0.16
CA GLY A 285 39.66 -1.72 -0.83
C GLY A 285 38.44 -0.80 -0.96
N GLY A 286 37.33 -1.12 -0.32
CA GLY A 286 36.23 -0.19 -0.03
C GLY A 286 36.46 0.56 1.27
N GLY A 287 35.71 1.62 1.49
CA GLY A 287 35.76 2.46 2.69
C GLY A 287 35.17 1.78 3.93
N ALA A 288 35.40 2.39 5.08
CA ALA A 288 34.75 1.99 6.33
C ALA A 288 33.24 2.29 6.28
N ALA A 289 32.47 1.53 7.05
CA ALA A 289 31.08 1.86 7.32
C ALA A 289 30.95 3.27 7.94
N THR A 290 29.90 3.99 7.64
CA THR A 290 29.71 5.36 8.12
C THR A 290 28.64 5.47 9.18
N VAL A 291 28.84 6.46 10.04
CA VAL A 291 27.81 6.86 11.02
C VAL A 291 26.57 7.42 10.32
N GLY A 292 25.43 7.32 10.97
CA GLY A 292 24.17 7.87 10.45
C GLY A 292 23.10 7.84 11.51
N GLY A 293 21.84 8.02 11.13
CA GLY A 293 20.70 7.77 12.01
C GLY A 293 20.83 6.40 12.67
N SER A 294 20.96 5.35 11.86
CA SER A 294 21.60 4.09 12.25
C SER A 294 22.89 3.89 11.46
N GLY A 295 23.87 3.26 12.06
CA GLY A 295 25.19 3.06 11.45
C GLY A 295 25.21 1.93 10.42
N GLY A 296 26.07 2.06 9.39
CA GLY A 296 26.33 1.00 8.42
C GLY A 296 27.05 -0.19 9.04
N GLY A 297 26.82 -1.41 8.51
CA GLY A 297 27.53 -2.63 8.87
C GLY A 297 28.95 -2.66 8.31
N GLY A 298 29.88 -3.28 9.02
CA GLY A 298 31.27 -3.47 8.59
C GLY A 298 31.35 -4.47 7.42
N GLY A 299 32.24 -4.18 6.48
CA GLY A 299 32.59 -5.13 5.43
C GLY A 299 33.40 -6.32 5.98
N ALA A 300 33.55 -7.37 5.17
CA ALA A 300 34.48 -8.45 5.45
C ALA A 300 35.91 -7.92 5.68
N ASN A 301 36.80 -8.75 6.18
CA ASN A 301 38.15 -8.42 6.64
C ASN A 301 38.16 -7.71 8.01
N SER A 302 37.25 -8.11 8.90
CA SER A 302 37.23 -7.67 10.29
C SER A 302 37.06 -6.15 10.45
N THR A 303 36.28 -5.50 9.57
CA THR A 303 35.97 -4.08 9.72
C THR A 303 34.82 -3.87 10.70
N THR A 304 34.90 -2.83 11.51
CA THR A 304 33.88 -2.50 12.50
C THR A 304 32.66 -1.86 11.83
N GLY A 305 31.49 -2.20 12.35
CA GLY A 305 30.26 -1.46 12.05
C GLY A 305 30.29 -0.05 12.65
N ALA A 306 29.62 0.88 12.03
CA ALA A 306 29.60 2.27 12.46
C ALA A 306 28.51 2.52 13.51
N ALA A 307 28.70 3.60 14.30
CA ALA A 307 27.74 4.00 15.33
C ALA A 307 26.48 4.61 14.71
N GLY A 308 25.33 4.44 15.40
CA GLY A 308 24.10 5.18 15.14
C GLY A 308 24.06 6.48 15.95
N THR A 309 23.17 7.39 15.56
CA THR A 309 22.85 8.61 16.30
C THR A 309 22.01 8.25 17.53
N ALA A 310 22.49 8.64 18.71
CA ALA A 310 21.78 8.37 19.97
C ALA A 310 20.34 8.90 19.93
N GLY A 311 19.39 8.04 20.33
CA GLY A 311 17.96 8.35 20.35
C GLY A 311 17.28 8.27 18.97
N GLN A 312 18.00 7.96 17.88
CA GLN A 312 17.45 7.84 16.54
C GLN A 312 17.68 6.46 15.90
N GLY A 313 18.73 5.77 16.29
CA GLY A 313 19.06 4.44 15.77
C GLY A 313 20.26 3.81 16.44
N ASN A 314 20.64 2.64 15.97
CA ASN A 314 21.67 1.80 16.59
C ASN A 314 22.86 1.58 15.64
N ALA A 315 23.94 1.02 16.20
CA ALA A 315 25.14 0.70 15.45
C ALA A 315 24.92 -0.46 14.46
N GLY A 316 25.70 -0.49 13.39
CA GLY A 316 25.85 -1.67 12.54
C GLY A 316 26.69 -2.74 13.21
N GLY A 317 26.55 -3.98 12.73
CA GLY A 317 27.35 -5.13 13.13
C GLY A 317 28.75 -5.09 12.49
N ASN A 318 29.70 -5.78 13.12
CA ASN A 318 31.05 -5.95 12.58
C ASN A 318 31.07 -6.99 11.47
N GLY A 319 31.95 -6.82 10.51
CA GLY A 319 32.30 -7.88 9.57
C GLY A 319 33.41 -8.77 10.12
N GLU A 320 33.51 -9.98 9.61
CA GLU A 320 34.50 -10.98 10.01
C GLU A 320 35.36 -11.39 8.80
N GLY A 321 36.64 -11.55 9.03
CA GLY A 321 37.55 -12.13 8.06
C GLY A 321 37.52 -13.65 8.06
N GLY A 322 37.83 -14.28 6.94
CA GLY A 322 37.93 -15.74 6.87
C GLY A 322 37.48 -16.34 5.54
N ALA A 323 37.17 -17.65 5.52
CA ALA A 323 36.98 -18.40 4.27
C ALA A 323 35.85 -17.87 3.36
N ASN A 324 34.75 -17.41 3.94
CA ASN A 324 33.57 -16.99 3.18
C ASN A 324 33.22 -15.50 3.33
N TYR A 325 33.95 -14.77 4.15
CA TYR A 325 33.86 -13.31 4.27
C TYR A 325 32.46 -12.80 4.62
N GLY A 326 31.89 -13.21 5.76
CA GLY A 326 30.60 -12.69 6.24
C GLY A 326 30.73 -11.26 6.73
N ALA A 327 30.00 -10.34 6.13
CA ALA A 327 29.93 -8.94 6.51
C ALA A 327 28.84 -8.66 7.55
N GLY A 328 28.97 -7.56 8.28
CA GLY A 328 28.00 -7.10 9.28
C GLY A 328 26.74 -6.54 8.65
N GLY A 329 25.60 -6.70 9.33
CA GLY A 329 24.34 -6.03 8.98
C GLY A 329 24.34 -4.58 9.43
N GLY A 330 23.64 -3.70 8.74
CA GLY A 330 23.38 -2.31 9.13
C GLY A 330 22.50 -2.23 10.39
N GLY A 331 22.67 -1.19 11.21
CA GLY A 331 21.81 -0.94 12.35
C GLY A 331 20.39 -0.57 11.96
N GLY A 332 19.41 -0.91 12.78
CA GLY A 332 18.02 -0.44 12.67
C GLY A 332 17.67 0.54 13.79
N ALA A 333 16.52 1.18 13.72
CA ALA A 333 16.08 2.09 14.78
C ALA A 333 15.81 1.35 16.10
N GLY A 334 15.39 0.07 16.05
CA GLY A 334 15.04 -0.73 17.23
C GLY A 334 16.16 -1.64 17.73
N ALA A 335 17.11 -2.02 16.88
CA ALA A 335 18.16 -2.98 17.25
C ALA A 335 19.47 -2.73 16.50
N VAL A 336 20.57 -3.14 17.08
CA VAL A 336 21.88 -3.18 16.43
C VAL A 336 21.88 -4.18 15.28
N GLY A 337 22.70 -3.93 14.25
CA GLY A 337 22.96 -4.92 13.21
C GLY A 337 23.75 -6.12 13.76
N ALA A 338 23.45 -7.30 13.25
CA ALA A 338 24.18 -8.49 13.66
C ALA A 338 25.60 -8.51 13.09
N ASN A 339 26.55 -9.05 13.83
CA ASN A 339 27.90 -9.28 13.33
C ASN A 339 27.90 -10.40 12.28
N GLY A 340 28.75 -10.25 11.28
CA GLY A 340 29.12 -11.35 10.41
C GLY A 340 30.02 -12.35 11.12
N SER A 341 30.12 -13.54 10.55
CA SER A 341 31.06 -14.58 10.95
C SER A 341 31.73 -15.17 9.71
N THR A 342 32.67 -16.10 9.88
CA THR A 342 33.37 -16.75 8.76
C THR A 342 32.43 -17.47 7.81
N THR A 343 31.22 -17.83 8.22
CA THR A 343 30.27 -18.65 7.44
C THR A 343 28.87 -18.05 7.34
N VAL A 344 28.55 -17.03 8.11
CA VAL A 344 27.21 -16.43 8.15
C VAL A 344 27.30 -14.91 8.11
N PRO A 345 26.63 -14.23 7.17
CA PRO A 345 26.56 -12.77 7.16
C PRO A 345 25.61 -12.27 8.25
N GLY A 346 25.87 -11.08 8.75
CA GLY A 346 25.03 -10.45 9.75
C GLY A 346 23.67 -9.98 9.21
N ASN A 347 22.59 -10.29 9.88
CA ASN A 347 21.26 -9.75 9.57
C ASN A 347 21.20 -8.26 9.92
N GLY A 348 20.38 -7.52 9.19
CA GLY A 348 20.06 -6.13 9.52
C GLY A 348 19.32 -6.00 10.85
N GLY A 349 19.63 -4.93 11.59
CA GLY A 349 18.94 -4.60 12.84
C GLY A 349 17.47 -4.28 12.61
N ALA A 350 16.58 -4.75 13.48
CA ALA A 350 15.15 -4.46 13.37
C ALA A 350 14.86 -2.97 13.55
N GLY A 351 13.85 -2.48 12.85
CA GLY A 351 13.25 -1.18 13.06
C GLY A 351 12.33 -1.13 14.28
N LEU A 352 11.56 -0.07 14.41
CA LEU A 352 10.59 0.12 15.49
C LEU A 352 9.15 -0.13 15.01
N ASN A 353 8.38 -0.88 15.80
CA ASN A 353 6.95 -1.09 15.62
C ASN A 353 6.08 -0.29 16.61
N THR A 354 6.69 0.46 17.51
CA THR A 354 5.99 1.33 18.48
C THR A 354 4.99 2.27 17.80
N TYR A 355 5.25 2.61 16.55
CA TYR A 355 4.44 3.51 15.73
C TYR A 355 3.58 2.75 14.69
N SER A 356 3.25 1.48 14.93
CA SER A 356 2.44 0.66 14.02
C SER A 356 1.05 1.24 13.76
N ALA A 357 0.48 2.02 14.68
CA ALA A 357 -0.77 2.74 14.45
C ALA A 357 -0.67 3.76 13.29
N PHE A 358 0.48 4.46 13.16
CA PHE A 358 0.74 5.34 12.02
C PHE A 358 0.84 4.55 10.71
N ALA A 359 1.53 3.41 10.73
CA ALA A 359 1.68 2.53 9.59
C ALA A 359 0.32 1.96 9.13
N SER A 360 -0.47 1.44 10.06
CA SER A 360 -1.79 0.86 9.78
C SER A 360 -2.76 1.89 9.21
N ALA A 361 -2.83 3.08 9.82
CA ALA A 361 -3.76 4.12 9.40
C ALA A 361 -3.42 4.71 8.01
N THR A 362 -2.14 4.75 7.64
CA THR A 362 -1.68 5.35 6.38
C THR A 362 -1.33 4.32 5.28
N GLY A 363 -1.37 3.01 5.59
CA GLY A 363 -0.95 1.96 4.67
C GLY A 363 0.55 2.02 4.35
N THR A 364 1.38 2.55 5.28
CA THR A 364 2.83 2.72 5.10
C THR A 364 3.63 1.84 6.08
N GLY A 365 4.96 1.93 6.03
CA GLY A 365 5.81 1.04 6.81
C GLY A 365 5.89 -0.37 6.21
N ALA A 366 6.76 -1.21 6.75
CA ALA A 366 6.88 -2.61 6.38
C ALA A 366 6.43 -3.48 7.55
N SER A 367 5.29 -4.14 7.41
CA SER A 367 4.64 -4.95 8.46
C SER A 367 4.47 -4.22 9.79
N GLY A 368 4.15 -2.92 9.73
CA GLY A 368 3.98 -2.06 10.91
C GLY A 368 5.27 -1.51 11.52
N TYR A 369 6.43 -1.78 10.91
CA TYR A 369 7.74 -1.29 11.33
C TYR A 369 8.25 -0.18 10.41
N TYR A 370 9.14 0.68 10.94
CA TYR A 370 9.94 1.66 10.19
C TYR A 370 11.41 1.51 10.54
N ALA A 371 12.28 1.92 9.63
CA ALA A 371 13.72 2.05 9.83
C ALA A 371 14.43 0.73 10.21
N GLY A 372 14.26 -0.32 9.40
CA GLY A 372 15.06 -1.56 9.48
C GLY A 372 16.40 -1.43 8.75
N GLY A 373 17.48 -1.99 9.29
CA GLY A 373 18.80 -2.01 8.67
C GLY A 373 18.94 -3.03 7.53
N GLY A 374 19.85 -2.83 6.58
CA GLY A 374 20.16 -3.78 5.52
C GLY A 374 20.99 -4.97 6.03
N GLY A 375 20.80 -6.15 5.44
CA GLY A 375 21.62 -7.34 5.71
C GLY A 375 23.04 -7.23 5.14
N GLY A 376 24.03 -7.82 5.77
CA GLY A 376 25.40 -7.93 5.25
C GLY A 376 25.52 -8.96 4.12
N GLY A 377 26.45 -8.78 3.20
CA GLY A 377 26.75 -9.73 2.13
C GLY A 377 27.71 -10.84 2.59
N ILE A 378 27.79 -11.91 1.79
CA ILE A 378 28.75 -13.00 1.96
C ILE A 378 29.22 -13.52 0.61
N ASN A 379 30.46 -14.02 0.53
CA ASN A 379 30.96 -14.60 -0.71
C ASN A 379 30.30 -15.98 -1.02
N ILE A 380 30.37 -16.90 -0.07
CA ILE A 380 29.84 -18.27 -0.23
C ILE A 380 28.94 -18.57 0.98
N GLY A 381 27.66 -18.82 0.72
CA GLY A 381 26.70 -19.15 1.78
C GLY A 381 25.29 -18.65 1.49
N THR A 382 24.50 -18.49 2.55
CA THR A 382 23.11 -18.05 2.46
C THR A 382 23.03 -16.53 2.67
N ALA A 383 22.19 -15.86 1.89
CA ALA A 383 21.91 -14.44 2.04
C ALA A 383 21.37 -14.11 3.44
N SER A 384 21.82 -13.00 4.01
CA SER A 384 21.26 -12.47 5.24
C SER A 384 19.91 -11.79 5.02
N SER A 385 19.10 -11.73 6.06
CA SER A 385 17.86 -10.99 6.04
C SER A 385 18.09 -9.51 6.33
N GLY A 386 17.34 -8.64 5.69
CA GLY A 386 17.17 -7.27 6.15
C GLY A 386 16.36 -7.21 7.43
N GLY A 387 16.56 -6.16 8.21
CA GLY A 387 15.80 -5.91 9.43
C GLY A 387 14.31 -5.61 9.13
N ALA A 388 13.41 -6.03 10.01
CA ALA A 388 12.01 -5.65 9.95
C ALA A 388 11.89 -4.11 9.90
N GLY A 389 11.00 -3.57 9.08
CA GLY A 389 10.92 -2.13 8.83
C GLY A 389 11.57 -1.69 7.51
N GLY A 390 11.65 -2.61 6.55
CA GLY A 390 12.01 -2.31 5.18
C GLY A 390 13.51 -2.45 4.85
N GLY A 391 14.28 -3.13 5.67
CA GLY A 391 15.68 -3.42 5.35
C GLY A 391 15.83 -4.38 4.16
N GLY A 392 16.78 -4.10 3.25
CA GLY A 392 17.12 -4.94 2.10
C GLY A 392 17.94 -6.18 2.51
N THR A 393 17.75 -7.30 1.80
CA THR A 393 18.52 -8.55 2.03
C THR A 393 19.95 -8.42 1.57
N GLY A 394 20.89 -9.03 2.25
CA GLY A 394 22.27 -9.12 1.76
C GLY A 394 22.41 -10.01 0.53
N GLY A 395 23.43 -9.76 -0.28
CA GLY A 395 23.76 -10.53 -1.47
C GLY A 395 24.75 -11.65 -1.20
N THR A 396 24.81 -12.66 -2.11
CA THR A 396 25.80 -13.72 -2.11
C THR A 396 26.40 -13.89 -3.50
N ASN A 397 27.63 -14.48 -3.59
CA ASN A 397 28.23 -14.81 -4.86
C ASN A 397 27.96 -16.28 -5.25
N THR A 398 28.05 -17.20 -4.29
CA THR A 398 27.81 -18.62 -4.53
C THR A 398 26.86 -19.19 -3.47
N PRO A 399 25.60 -19.52 -3.84
CA PRO A 399 24.95 -19.20 -5.11
C PRO A 399 24.80 -17.66 -5.32
N LEU A 400 24.70 -17.23 -6.59
CA LEU A 400 24.54 -15.81 -6.87
C LEU A 400 23.13 -15.33 -6.47
N VAL A 401 23.09 -14.45 -5.47
CA VAL A 401 21.87 -13.76 -5.05
C VAL A 401 22.15 -12.25 -4.99
N ALA A 402 21.36 -11.48 -5.70
CA ALA A 402 21.47 -10.02 -5.67
C ALA A 402 21.09 -9.46 -4.29
N SER A 403 21.77 -8.40 -3.87
CA SER A 403 21.38 -7.67 -2.67
C SER A 403 20.06 -6.90 -2.88
N GLY A 404 19.24 -6.88 -1.86
CA GLY A 404 17.95 -6.20 -1.87
C GLY A 404 18.10 -4.69 -1.59
N ALA A 405 17.23 -3.88 -2.20
CA ALA A 405 17.07 -2.49 -1.81
C ALA A 405 16.23 -2.37 -0.53
N GLY A 406 16.46 -1.30 0.22
CA GLY A 406 15.56 -0.86 1.29
C GLY A 406 14.21 -0.44 0.71
N THR A 407 13.13 -0.74 1.44
CA THR A 407 11.76 -0.38 1.04
C THR A 407 11.57 1.14 1.08
N ALA A 408 11.04 1.71 0.02
CA ALA A 408 10.74 3.15 -0.04
C ALA A 408 9.74 3.56 1.05
N ASN A 409 9.85 4.80 1.52
CA ASN A 409 8.99 5.39 2.55
C ASN A 409 9.00 4.64 3.90
N THR A 410 10.09 3.98 4.21
CA THR A 410 10.30 3.30 5.49
C THR A 410 11.59 3.70 6.19
N GLY A 411 12.51 4.31 5.46
CA GLY A 411 13.87 4.58 5.95
C GLY A 411 14.75 3.32 6.01
N GLY A 412 14.39 2.25 5.30
CA GLY A 412 15.12 0.98 5.35
C GLY A 412 16.50 1.07 4.72
N GLY A 413 17.54 0.47 5.33
CA GLY A 413 18.89 0.36 4.75
C GLY A 413 18.97 -0.65 3.62
N GLY A 414 19.85 -0.45 2.64
CA GLY A 414 20.11 -1.37 1.54
C GLY A 414 21.03 -2.52 1.93
N GLY A 415 20.85 -3.72 1.34
CA GLY A 415 21.68 -4.89 1.59
C GLY A 415 23.09 -4.76 1.02
N GLY A 416 24.10 -5.29 1.70
CA GLY A 416 25.48 -5.36 1.20
C GLY A 416 25.67 -6.45 0.14
N GLY A 417 26.54 -6.24 -0.83
CA GLY A 417 26.84 -7.17 -1.91
C GLY A 417 27.77 -8.31 -1.49
N GLY A 418 27.65 -9.46 -2.14
CA GLY A 418 28.47 -10.65 -1.96
C GLY A 418 29.53 -10.89 -3.04
N GLN A 419 29.66 -10.16 -4.02
CA GLN A 419 30.39 -9.90 -5.26
C GLN A 419 29.46 -9.29 -6.30
N ASN A 420 28.48 -8.62 -5.86
CA ASN A 420 27.51 -7.90 -6.69
C ASN A 420 27.29 -6.49 -6.11
N ASN A 421 26.52 -5.69 -6.80
CA ASN A 421 26.21 -4.34 -6.37
C ASN A 421 25.49 -4.35 -5.01
N GLY A 422 25.79 -3.36 -4.19
CA GLY A 422 25.01 -3.10 -2.99
C GLY A 422 23.59 -2.63 -3.33
N GLY A 423 22.62 -2.91 -2.46
CA GLY A 423 21.25 -2.43 -2.57
C GLY A 423 21.16 -0.95 -2.18
N SER A 424 20.32 -0.19 -2.83
CA SER A 424 20.01 1.19 -2.42
C SER A 424 19.22 1.20 -1.12
N GLY A 425 19.39 2.24 -0.30
CA GLY A 425 18.49 2.53 0.83
C GLY A 425 17.11 2.98 0.37
N GLY A 426 16.11 2.82 1.21
CA GLY A 426 14.75 3.33 1.01
C GLY A 426 14.62 4.79 1.44
N SER A 427 13.73 5.56 0.80
CA SER A 427 13.42 6.92 1.22
C SER A 427 12.79 6.97 2.62
N GLY A 428 12.89 8.12 3.27
CA GLY A 428 12.22 8.44 4.51
C GLY A 428 10.73 8.72 4.35
N ILE A 429 10.09 9.08 5.47
CA ILE A 429 8.67 9.46 5.55
C ILE A 429 8.45 10.40 6.73
N VAL A 430 7.49 11.31 6.62
CA VAL A 430 6.99 12.09 7.77
C VAL A 430 5.48 11.88 7.87
N ILE A 431 5.00 11.58 9.08
CA ILE A 431 3.58 11.40 9.33
C ILE A 431 3.16 12.28 10.51
N ILE A 432 2.16 13.11 10.29
CA ILE A 432 1.55 13.95 11.32
C ILE A 432 0.17 13.38 11.62
N ARG A 433 -0.20 13.25 12.91
CA ARG A 433 -1.56 12.96 13.31
C ARG A 433 -2.07 13.95 14.34
N TYR A 434 -3.36 14.20 14.34
CA TYR A 434 -4.08 15.02 15.33
C TYR A 434 -5.51 14.49 15.52
N SER A 435 -6.13 14.82 16.65
CA SER A 435 -7.49 14.37 16.97
C SER A 435 -8.51 14.79 15.90
N ALA A 436 -9.35 13.85 15.49
CA ALA A 436 -10.48 14.08 14.61
C ALA A 436 -11.64 14.80 15.33
N ALA A 437 -11.65 14.83 16.66
CA ALA A 437 -12.67 15.49 17.50
C ALA A 437 -12.63 17.03 17.42
#